data_14a4aefc9c123e2a7ac3852858304b7c
#
_entry.id   14a4aefc9c123e2a7ac3852858304b7c
#
_cell.length_a   1.000
_cell.length_b   1.000
_cell.length_c   1.000
_cell.angle_alpha   90.00
_cell.angle_beta   90.00
_cell.angle_gamma   90.00
#
_symmetry.space_group_name_H-M   'P 1'
#
loop_
_entity.id
_entity.type
_entity.pdbx_description
1 polymer ?
#
loop_
_entity_poly.entity_id
_entity_poly.type
_entity_poly.pdbx_seq_one_letter_code
_entity_poly.pdbx_strand_id
1 'polypeptide(L)'
;SMANSGPKTNGSQFFITHKETPWLNGKHTVFGKVIKGVETVDLIEQNDTIKKVSIIRKGREARAFNASKIFTNHFDEDKMIEEKKAELIDNVRLGKKVKHESEKSYAKKTKTGLEYIITYKADNSKKVDDSKTVMTHYAVYFEDGTLLDTSILKIAEQYQTAAAL
;
A
#
# COMPACT_ATOMS: atom_id res chain seq x y z
N SER A 1 -19.01 -0.94 -16.82
CA SER A 1 -17.96 -0.67 -15.82
C SER A 1 -17.89 -1.76 -14.78
N MET A 2 -16.72 -1.92 -14.15
CA MET A 2 -16.55 -2.85 -13.01
C MET A 2 -17.10 -2.22 -11.74
N ALA A 3 -17.83 -3.02 -10.95
CA ALA A 3 -18.20 -2.64 -9.60
C ALA A 3 -17.03 -2.89 -8.64
N ASN A 4 -16.88 -2.03 -7.63
CA ASN A 4 -15.86 -2.15 -6.60
C ASN A 4 -16.30 -1.45 -5.30
N SER A 5 -15.56 -1.71 -4.23
CA SER A 5 -15.71 -1.08 -2.91
C SER A 5 -14.56 -0.13 -2.57
N GLY A 6 -13.86 0.38 -3.57
CA GLY A 6 -12.72 1.28 -3.46
C GLY A 6 -11.52 0.82 -4.29
N PRO A 7 -10.36 1.45 -4.15
CA PRO A 7 -9.18 1.12 -4.93
C PRO A 7 -8.76 -0.35 -4.81
N LYS A 8 -8.38 -0.98 -5.92
CA LYS A 8 -7.91 -2.39 -6.00
C LYS A 8 -8.93 -3.45 -5.56
N THR A 9 -10.22 -3.13 -5.52
CA THR A 9 -11.27 -4.08 -5.12
C THR A 9 -12.18 -4.55 -6.25
N ASN A 10 -11.76 -4.39 -7.52
CA ASN A 10 -12.50 -4.93 -8.66
C ASN A 10 -12.56 -6.46 -8.57
N GLY A 11 -13.79 -7.00 -8.60
CA GLY A 11 -14.05 -8.44 -8.70
C GLY A 11 -14.63 -8.79 -10.06
N SER A 12 -15.61 -9.71 -10.08
CA SER A 12 -16.32 -10.13 -11.29
C SER A 12 -17.65 -9.37 -11.51
N GLN A 13 -18.06 -8.56 -10.58
CA GLN A 13 -19.31 -7.79 -10.68
C GLN A 13 -19.12 -6.60 -11.61
N PHE A 14 -20.09 -6.40 -12.50
CA PHE A 14 -20.09 -5.26 -13.41
C PHE A 14 -21.48 -4.60 -13.44
N PHE A 15 -21.53 -3.38 -13.96
CA PHE A 15 -22.78 -2.66 -14.18
C PHE A 15 -22.80 -1.95 -15.54
N ILE A 16 -23.98 -1.68 -16.03
CA ILE A 16 -24.26 -0.90 -17.24
C ILE A 16 -24.97 0.36 -16.79
N THR A 17 -24.50 1.54 -17.25
CA THR A 17 -25.16 2.82 -16.95
C THR A 17 -26.23 3.12 -17.99
N HIS A 18 -27.39 3.59 -17.55
CA HIS A 18 -28.51 4.02 -18.43
C HIS A 18 -28.37 5.46 -18.89
N LYS A 19 -27.57 6.26 -18.21
CA LYS A 19 -27.30 7.68 -18.46
C LYS A 19 -25.87 8.03 -18.11
N GLU A 20 -25.47 9.25 -18.41
CA GLU A 20 -24.18 9.78 -18.01
C GLU A 20 -24.05 9.84 -16.48
N THR A 21 -22.91 9.37 -16.00
CA THR A 21 -22.62 9.25 -14.55
C THR A 21 -21.25 9.85 -14.23
N PRO A 22 -21.02 11.17 -14.44
CA PRO A 22 -19.70 11.78 -14.29
C PRO A 22 -19.11 11.67 -12.88
N TRP A 23 -19.93 11.53 -11.85
CA TRP A 23 -19.47 11.31 -10.46
C TRP A 23 -18.78 9.96 -10.22
N LEU A 24 -18.87 9.02 -11.17
CA LEU A 24 -18.18 7.73 -11.16
C LEU A 24 -16.81 7.76 -11.86
N ASN A 25 -16.47 8.86 -12.53
CA ASN A 25 -15.20 9.01 -13.22
C ASN A 25 -14.04 8.89 -12.24
N GLY A 26 -12.99 8.15 -12.64
CA GLY A 26 -11.84 7.87 -11.79
C GLY A 26 -12.05 6.86 -10.66
N LYS A 27 -13.30 6.37 -10.45
CA LYS A 27 -13.64 5.41 -9.38
C LYS A 27 -13.89 4.00 -9.90
N HIS A 28 -14.39 3.86 -11.11
CA HIS A 28 -14.78 2.58 -11.70
C HIS A 28 -14.12 2.38 -13.05
N THR A 29 -13.53 1.20 -13.26
CA THR A 29 -12.89 0.84 -14.54
C THR A 29 -13.92 0.61 -15.62
N VAL A 30 -13.86 1.39 -16.68
CA VAL A 30 -14.69 1.22 -17.88
C VAL A 30 -13.98 0.24 -18.83
N PHE A 31 -14.62 -0.89 -19.14
CA PHE A 31 -14.07 -1.89 -20.05
C PHE A 31 -14.82 -2.03 -21.36
N GLY A 32 -15.92 -1.32 -21.53
CA GLY A 32 -16.72 -1.38 -22.75
C GLY A 32 -17.91 -0.41 -22.76
N LYS A 33 -18.60 -0.35 -23.90
CA LYS A 33 -19.85 0.38 -24.08
C LYS A 33 -20.89 -0.50 -24.77
N VAL A 34 -22.16 -0.26 -24.47
CA VAL A 34 -23.28 -0.90 -25.19
C VAL A 34 -23.37 -0.32 -26.59
N ILE A 35 -23.40 -1.18 -27.61
CA ILE A 35 -23.53 -0.78 -29.02
C ILE A 35 -24.90 -1.09 -29.63
N LYS A 36 -25.63 -2.03 -29.03
CA LYS A 36 -27.03 -2.39 -29.39
C LYS A 36 -27.72 -2.95 -28.13
N GLY A 37 -29.04 -2.82 -28.05
CA GLY A 37 -29.86 -3.43 -27.01
C GLY A 37 -29.91 -2.61 -25.70
N VAL A 38 -29.69 -1.30 -25.74
CA VAL A 38 -29.87 -0.44 -24.57
C VAL A 38 -31.31 -0.55 -24.03
N GLU A 39 -32.27 -0.65 -24.91
CA GLU A 39 -33.69 -0.89 -24.59
C GLU A 39 -33.94 -2.18 -23.83
N THR A 40 -33.10 -3.20 -24.03
CA THR A 40 -33.17 -4.46 -23.28
C THR A 40 -32.62 -4.30 -21.88
N VAL A 41 -31.60 -3.44 -21.69
CA VAL A 41 -31.05 -3.14 -20.38
C VAL A 41 -32.10 -2.51 -19.47
N ASP A 42 -32.96 -1.68 -19.99
CA ASP A 42 -34.03 -1.02 -19.26
C ASP A 42 -35.15 -1.99 -18.81
N LEU A 43 -35.21 -3.17 -19.43
CA LEU A 43 -36.19 -4.23 -19.08
C LEU A 43 -35.67 -5.23 -18.04
N ILE A 44 -34.40 -5.12 -17.62
CA ILE A 44 -33.82 -6.04 -16.62
C ILE A 44 -34.37 -5.69 -15.24
N GLU A 45 -34.87 -6.71 -14.57
CA GLU A 45 -35.42 -6.60 -13.22
C GLU A 45 -34.51 -7.22 -12.17
N GLN A 46 -34.78 -6.90 -10.91
CA GLN A 46 -34.06 -7.47 -9.78
C GLN A 46 -34.25 -9.00 -9.74
N ASN A 47 -33.15 -9.74 -9.54
CA ASN A 47 -33.07 -11.21 -9.55
C ASN A 47 -33.12 -11.85 -10.96
N ASP A 48 -33.10 -11.09 -12.03
CA ASP A 48 -32.89 -11.66 -13.37
C ASP A 48 -31.54 -12.36 -13.45
N THR A 49 -31.54 -13.52 -14.10
CA THR A 49 -30.34 -14.37 -14.20
C THR A 49 -29.72 -14.29 -15.59
N ILE A 50 -28.42 -14.03 -15.64
CA ILE A 50 -27.63 -14.14 -16.85
C ILE A 50 -27.51 -15.64 -17.24
N LYS A 51 -28.23 -16.07 -18.25
CA LYS A 51 -28.24 -17.47 -18.69
C LYS A 51 -27.03 -17.82 -19.56
N LYS A 52 -26.56 -16.87 -20.36
CA LYS A 52 -25.45 -17.10 -21.29
C LYS A 52 -24.73 -15.81 -21.65
N VAL A 53 -23.42 -15.86 -21.66
CA VAL A 53 -22.54 -14.82 -22.19
C VAL A 53 -21.74 -15.41 -23.36
N SER A 54 -21.73 -14.74 -24.51
CA SER A 54 -20.95 -15.15 -25.69
C SER A 54 -19.94 -14.06 -26.03
N ILE A 55 -18.66 -14.41 -26.06
CA ILE A 55 -17.58 -13.48 -26.39
C ILE A 55 -17.21 -13.65 -27.85
N ILE A 56 -17.46 -12.62 -28.67
CA ILE A 56 -17.13 -12.60 -30.08
C ILE A 56 -15.79 -11.91 -30.28
N ARG A 57 -14.77 -12.66 -30.68
CA ARG A 57 -13.42 -12.16 -30.94
C ARG A 57 -13.26 -11.78 -32.42
N LYS A 58 -13.09 -10.49 -32.71
CA LYS A 58 -12.85 -9.96 -34.07
C LYS A 58 -11.42 -9.43 -34.19
N GLY A 59 -10.75 -9.81 -35.26
CA GLY A 59 -9.37 -9.40 -35.53
C GLY A 59 -8.32 -10.38 -34.97
N ARG A 60 -7.08 -10.20 -35.42
CA ARG A 60 -5.94 -11.07 -35.06
C ARG A 60 -5.59 -10.97 -33.58
N GLU A 61 -5.49 -9.76 -33.07
CA GLU A 61 -5.12 -9.49 -31.67
C GLU A 61 -6.16 -10.06 -30.69
N ALA A 62 -7.47 -9.84 -30.95
CA ALA A 62 -8.52 -10.35 -30.09
C ALA A 62 -8.56 -11.89 -30.05
N ARG A 63 -8.22 -12.56 -31.19
CA ARG A 63 -8.14 -14.01 -31.25
C ARG A 63 -6.92 -14.57 -30.50
N ALA A 64 -5.80 -13.86 -30.54
CA ALA A 64 -4.55 -14.22 -29.84
C ALA A 64 -4.59 -13.91 -28.34
N PHE A 65 -5.52 -13.06 -27.90
CA PHE A 65 -5.62 -12.65 -26.48
C PHE A 65 -6.01 -13.81 -25.58
N ASN A 66 -5.11 -14.15 -24.65
CA ASN A 66 -5.35 -15.19 -23.64
C ASN A 66 -5.58 -14.51 -22.28
N ALA A 67 -6.84 -14.30 -21.94
CA ALA A 67 -7.25 -13.62 -20.73
C ALA A 67 -6.75 -14.34 -19.46
N SER A 68 -6.85 -15.68 -19.42
CA SER A 68 -6.41 -16.44 -18.25
C SER A 68 -4.92 -16.28 -17.99
N LYS A 69 -4.10 -16.38 -19.04
CA LYS A 69 -2.65 -16.20 -18.91
C LYS A 69 -2.26 -14.81 -18.43
N ILE A 70 -2.89 -13.77 -19.00
CA ILE A 70 -2.63 -12.38 -18.62
C ILE A 70 -3.03 -12.14 -17.17
N PHE A 71 -4.17 -12.66 -16.75
CA PHE A 71 -4.66 -12.56 -15.40
C PHE A 71 -3.73 -13.24 -14.40
N THR A 72 -3.31 -14.49 -14.68
CA THR A 72 -2.36 -15.22 -13.82
C THR A 72 -1.02 -14.49 -13.71
N ASN A 73 -0.45 -14.06 -14.83
CA ASN A 73 0.82 -13.34 -14.83
C ASN A 73 0.76 -12.04 -13.98
N HIS A 74 -0.34 -11.32 -14.03
CA HIS A 74 -0.50 -10.11 -13.23
C HIS A 74 -0.47 -10.39 -11.72
N PHE A 75 -1.13 -11.45 -11.28
CA PHE A 75 -1.08 -11.85 -9.85
C PHE A 75 0.30 -12.36 -9.43
N ASP A 76 1.00 -13.09 -10.30
CA ASP A 76 2.36 -13.55 -10.02
C ASP A 76 3.33 -12.38 -9.92
N GLU A 77 3.20 -11.36 -10.78
CA GLU A 77 3.98 -10.12 -10.73
C GLU A 77 3.71 -9.33 -9.45
N ASP A 78 2.44 -9.12 -9.08
CA ASP A 78 2.05 -8.44 -7.85
C ASP A 78 2.60 -9.15 -6.61
N LYS A 79 2.50 -10.48 -6.58
CA LYS A 79 3.05 -11.30 -5.49
C LYS A 79 4.57 -11.15 -5.38
N MET A 80 5.29 -11.19 -6.48
CA MET A 80 6.74 -10.98 -6.51
C MET A 80 7.14 -9.57 -6.02
N ILE A 81 6.33 -8.56 -6.33
CA ILE A 81 6.56 -7.19 -5.85
C ILE A 81 6.39 -7.12 -4.33
N GLU A 82 5.32 -7.70 -3.80
CA GLU A 82 5.06 -7.72 -2.35
C GLU A 82 6.13 -8.53 -1.59
N GLU A 83 6.57 -9.66 -2.13
CA GLU A 83 7.66 -10.45 -1.54
C GLU A 83 8.98 -9.66 -1.49
N LYS A 84 9.35 -8.96 -2.57
CA LYS A 84 10.53 -8.09 -2.57
C LYS A 84 10.43 -6.93 -1.60
N LYS A 85 9.26 -6.33 -1.46
CA LYS A 85 9.02 -5.27 -0.47
C LYS A 85 9.18 -5.79 0.95
N ALA A 86 8.60 -6.95 1.25
CA ALA A 86 8.72 -7.59 2.54
C ALA A 86 10.18 -7.91 2.89
N GLU A 87 10.94 -8.44 1.91
CA GLU A 87 12.38 -8.71 2.06
C GLU A 87 13.19 -7.44 2.36
N LEU A 88 12.91 -6.34 1.65
CA LEU A 88 13.57 -5.05 1.87
C LEU A 88 13.31 -4.53 3.30
N ILE A 89 12.05 -4.58 3.75
CA ILE A 89 11.68 -4.17 5.11
C ILE A 89 12.38 -5.06 6.14
N ASP A 90 12.41 -6.37 5.91
CA ASP A 90 13.05 -7.32 6.85
C ASP A 90 14.56 -7.08 6.95
N ASN A 91 15.23 -6.77 5.85
CA ASN A 91 16.63 -6.40 5.84
C ASN A 91 16.90 -5.11 6.64
N VAL A 92 16.05 -4.10 6.51
CA VAL A 92 16.16 -2.86 7.29
C VAL A 92 15.96 -3.15 8.78
N ARG A 93 14.95 -3.94 9.13
CA ARG A 93 14.62 -4.38 10.49
C ARG A 93 15.78 -5.14 11.13
N LEU A 94 16.32 -6.14 10.44
CA LEU A 94 17.46 -6.93 10.92
C LEU A 94 18.71 -6.08 11.11
N GLY A 95 19.02 -5.18 10.18
CA GLY A 95 20.13 -4.24 10.32
C GLY A 95 19.96 -3.34 11.55
N LYS A 96 18.74 -2.91 11.85
CA LYS A 96 18.44 -2.11 13.04
C LYS A 96 18.61 -2.93 14.33
N LYS A 97 18.14 -4.17 14.35
CA LYS A 97 18.32 -5.11 15.47
C LYS A 97 19.79 -5.33 15.78
N VAL A 98 20.59 -5.68 14.78
CA VAL A 98 22.03 -5.92 14.93
C VAL A 98 22.74 -4.68 15.48
N LYS A 99 22.41 -3.49 14.94
CA LYS A 99 22.95 -2.24 15.45
C LYS A 99 22.60 -2.03 16.92
N HIS A 100 21.34 -2.23 17.29
CA HIS A 100 20.86 -2.08 18.66
C HIS A 100 21.57 -3.03 19.61
N GLU A 101 21.73 -4.29 19.25
CA GLU A 101 22.45 -5.29 20.06
C GLU A 101 23.93 -4.91 20.24
N SER A 102 24.59 -4.44 19.19
CA SER A 102 25.98 -4.00 19.28
C SER A 102 26.16 -2.75 20.17
N GLU A 103 25.18 -1.84 20.15
CA GLU A 103 25.21 -0.62 20.94
C GLU A 103 24.90 -0.87 22.43
N LYS A 104 24.15 -1.91 22.79
CA LYS A 104 23.82 -2.25 24.19
C LYS A 104 25.06 -2.36 25.09
N SER A 105 26.16 -2.86 24.58
CA SER A 105 27.42 -3.01 25.34
C SER A 105 28.05 -1.68 25.74
N TYR A 106 27.71 -0.58 25.08
CA TYR A 106 28.23 0.76 25.33
C TYR A 106 27.22 1.66 26.05
N ALA A 107 26.03 1.16 26.33
CA ALA A 107 24.98 1.92 26.96
C ALA A 107 25.29 2.31 28.39
N LYS A 108 25.00 3.56 28.73
CA LYS A 108 25.05 4.06 30.11
C LYS A 108 23.67 3.85 30.73
N LYS A 109 23.68 3.52 32.05
CA LYS A 109 22.45 3.29 32.80
C LYS A 109 22.18 4.40 33.79
N THR A 110 20.96 4.92 33.80
CA THR A 110 20.49 5.87 34.81
C THR A 110 20.18 5.15 36.15
N LYS A 111 19.98 5.91 37.22
CA LYS A 111 19.49 5.38 38.49
C LYS A 111 18.10 4.73 38.40
N THR A 112 17.29 5.16 37.45
CA THR A 112 15.92 4.64 37.18
C THR A 112 15.91 3.42 36.27
N GLY A 113 17.07 2.97 35.77
CA GLY A 113 17.21 1.80 34.93
C GLY A 113 17.17 2.09 33.42
N LEU A 114 16.95 3.33 32.99
CA LEU A 114 17.01 3.70 31.59
C LEU A 114 18.43 3.55 31.03
N GLU A 115 18.59 2.82 29.96
CA GLU A 115 19.83 2.69 29.21
C GLU A 115 19.85 3.67 28.03
N TYR A 116 20.96 4.37 27.82
CA TYR A 116 21.09 5.36 26.75
C TYR A 116 22.50 5.45 26.21
N ILE A 117 22.60 5.86 24.95
CA ILE A 117 23.86 6.17 24.26
C ILE A 117 23.72 7.56 23.64
N ILE A 118 24.74 8.39 23.85
CA ILE A 118 24.85 9.68 23.16
C ILE A 118 25.78 9.46 21.98
N THR A 119 25.22 9.36 20.77
CA THR A 119 25.98 9.12 19.53
C THR A 119 26.67 10.38 19.01
N TYR A 120 26.14 11.56 19.35
CA TYR A 120 26.70 12.84 18.97
C TYR A 120 26.43 13.88 20.07
N LYS A 121 27.40 14.72 20.34
CA LYS A 121 27.26 15.88 21.22
C LYS A 121 27.95 17.08 20.58
N ALA A 122 27.18 18.13 20.32
CA ALA A 122 27.74 19.35 19.76
C ALA A 122 28.61 20.07 20.81
N ASP A 123 29.79 20.50 20.39
CA ASP A 123 30.64 21.36 21.20
C ASP A 123 30.01 22.74 21.34
N ASN A 124 30.08 23.34 22.52
CA ASN A 124 29.53 24.66 22.82
C ASN A 124 28.01 24.81 22.70
N SER A 125 27.24 23.73 22.72
CA SER A 125 25.78 23.83 22.75
C SER A 125 25.29 24.39 24.09
N LYS A 126 24.34 25.35 24.02
CA LYS A 126 23.65 25.87 25.21
C LYS A 126 22.75 24.76 25.76
N LYS A 127 22.79 24.56 27.06
CA LYS A 127 21.81 23.69 27.71
C LYS A 127 20.43 24.30 27.61
N VAL A 128 19.45 23.45 27.33
CA VAL A 128 18.04 23.83 27.39
C VAL A 128 17.62 23.80 28.86
N ASP A 129 16.96 24.86 29.31
CA ASP A 129 16.35 24.97 30.63
C ASP A 129 14.85 24.61 30.58
N ASP A 130 14.25 24.42 31.75
CA ASP A 130 12.85 23.96 31.88
C ASP A 130 11.82 24.98 31.37
N SER A 131 12.23 26.20 31.01
CA SER A 131 11.35 27.24 30.47
C SER A 131 11.20 27.19 28.95
N LYS A 132 11.93 26.28 28.26
CA LYS A 132 11.99 26.24 26.79
C LYS A 132 11.35 25.00 26.22
N THR A 133 10.56 25.20 25.16
CA THR A 133 10.08 24.12 24.31
C THR A 133 11.14 23.78 23.26
N VAL A 134 11.44 22.50 23.09
CA VAL A 134 12.34 22.01 22.06
C VAL A 134 11.60 21.13 21.06
N MET A 135 11.96 21.29 19.79
CA MET A 135 11.52 20.39 18.73
C MET A 135 12.49 19.20 18.66
N THR A 136 11.97 17.99 18.71
CA THR A 136 12.76 16.77 18.60
C THR A 136 12.26 15.87 17.50
N HIS A 137 13.18 15.24 16.80
CA HIS A 137 12.86 14.13 15.93
C HIS A 137 13.09 12.82 16.67
N TYR A 138 12.23 11.84 16.41
CA TYR A 138 12.33 10.54 17.04
C TYR A 138 12.06 9.41 16.06
N ALA A 139 12.52 8.23 16.42
CA ALA A 139 12.10 6.95 15.85
C ALA A 139 12.10 5.91 16.95
N VAL A 140 10.99 5.21 17.12
CA VAL A 140 10.78 4.20 18.14
C VAL A 140 10.73 2.83 17.48
N TYR A 141 11.48 1.90 18.02
CA TYR A 141 11.57 0.54 17.50
C TYR A 141 11.31 -0.47 18.62
N PHE A 142 10.75 -1.61 18.23
CA PHE A 142 10.78 -2.80 19.06
C PHE A 142 12.19 -3.40 19.13
N GLU A 143 12.45 -4.31 20.08
CA GLU A 143 13.76 -4.97 20.22
C GLU A 143 14.17 -5.77 18.98
N ASP A 144 13.21 -6.29 18.23
CA ASP A 144 13.44 -7.01 16.99
C ASP A 144 13.78 -6.10 15.79
N GLY A 145 13.80 -4.78 15.98
CA GLY A 145 14.08 -3.77 14.97
C GLY A 145 12.86 -3.29 14.20
N THR A 146 11.66 -3.78 14.50
CA THR A 146 10.41 -3.30 13.87
C THR A 146 10.15 -1.85 14.29
N LEU A 147 9.86 -0.99 13.30
CA LEU A 147 9.51 0.41 13.55
C LEU A 147 8.10 0.49 14.16
N LEU A 148 8.00 1.13 15.33
CA LEU A 148 6.71 1.42 15.95
C LEU A 148 6.17 2.76 15.48
N ASP A 149 7.01 3.80 15.52
CA ASP A 149 6.63 5.16 15.15
C ASP A 149 7.86 6.02 14.87
N THR A 150 7.71 7.05 14.02
CA THR A 150 8.78 8.00 13.72
C THR A 150 8.25 9.33 13.23
N SER A 151 8.95 10.41 13.56
CA SER A 151 8.77 11.74 12.98
C SER A 151 9.71 12.00 11.79
N ILE A 152 10.49 11.02 11.34
CA ILE A 152 11.52 11.16 10.32
C ILE A 152 11.07 10.49 9.04
N LEU A 153 10.68 11.29 8.02
CA LEU A 153 10.16 10.80 6.74
C LEU A 153 11.06 9.72 6.11
N LYS A 154 12.37 9.95 6.06
CA LYS A 154 13.32 8.98 5.47
C LYS A 154 13.26 7.60 6.14
N ILE A 155 13.02 7.54 7.45
CA ILE A 155 12.86 6.28 8.17
C ILE A 155 11.52 5.64 7.84
N ALA A 156 10.44 6.43 7.81
CA ALA A 156 9.11 5.95 7.43
C ALA A 156 9.12 5.36 6.01
N GLU A 157 9.81 5.99 5.06
CA GLU A 157 9.98 5.49 3.69
C GLU A 157 10.71 4.14 3.66
N GLN A 158 11.78 3.96 4.44
CA GLN A 158 12.51 2.69 4.53
C GLN A 158 11.63 1.53 5.00
N TYR A 159 10.69 1.79 5.91
CA TYR A 159 9.71 0.82 6.38
C TYR A 159 8.39 0.85 5.60
N GLN A 160 8.32 1.67 4.54
CA GLN A 160 7.13 1.85 3.68
C GLN A 160 5.87 2.26 4.45
N THR A 161 6.05 3.02 5.54
CA THR A 161 4.97 3.56 6.38
C THR A 161 4.72 5.05 6.13
N ALA A 162 5.37 5.66 5.13
CA ALA A 162 5.30 7.09 4.85
C ALA A 162 3.88 7.63 4.57
N ALA A 163 2.95 6.76 4.12
CA ALA A 163 1.56 7.14 3.90
C ALA A 163 0.77 7.43 5.20
N ALA A 164 1.35 7.15 6.37
CA ALA A 164 0.75 7.36 7.69
C ALA A 164 1.27 8.65 8.38
N LEU A 165 2.19 9.35 7.75
CA LEU A 165 2.71 10.65 8.17
C LEU A 165 2.07 11.76 7.33
#